data_a2e748f99229be27730802c13fc7009f
#
_entry.id   a2e748f99229be27730802c13fc7009f
#
_cell.length_a   1.000
_cell.length_b   1.000
_cell.length_c   1.000
_cell.angle_alpha   90.00
_cell.angle_beta   90.00
_cell.angle_gamma   90.00
#
_symmetry.space_group_name_H-M   'P 1'
#
loop_
_entity.id
_entity.type
_entity.pdbx_description
1 polymer ?
#
loop_
_entity_poly.entity_id
_entity_poly.type
_entity_poly.pdbx_seq_one_letter_code
_entity_poly.pdbx_strand_id
1 'polypeptide(L)'
;MVRYEILAAASAVTILAGCRNDIDFDACGQIDAEQVTVSAEASGRILSINVREGDVLNAGQMVGAVDSVQTALQIRELEQRRNGARSRLIDIDRQQAPQKDQLASLENDFRRYSSLLVNNAATRKQVDDLRSQIDILKSQMAAQKQTWERNNSSVRSEISTYEIQIAEKRDLLAKCRICSPVAGTVLTKYANEGESVTVGKPLFKLADLTETYVRAYFTTSQLSTLKLGDEMKVIPDDGSANPKEYTGRVIWISSQAEFTPKDIQTRDERAELVYAVKVAVPNDGSLRLGMYAYVRK
;
A
#
# COMPACT_ATOMS: atom_id res chain seq x y z
N MET A 1 -63.92 45.14 -39.12
CA MET A 1 -62.75 44.28 -39.24
C MET A 1 -61.57 44.62 -38.31
N VAL A 2 -61.64 45.70 -37.52
CA VAL A 2 -60.52 46.15 -36.64
C VAL A 2 -60.56 45.56 -35.21
N ARG A 3 -61.64 44.90 -34.80
CA ARG A 3 -61.84 44.42 -33.41
C ARG A 3 -61.25 42.96 -33.17
N TYR A 4 -61.00 42.22 -34.23
CA TYR A 4 -60.48 40.86 -34.10
C TYR A 4 -58.96 40.83 -34.10
N GLU A 5 -58.26 41.79 -34.65
CA GLU A 5 -56.78 41.82 -34.65
C GLU A 5 -56.17 42.21 -33.28
N ILE A 6 -56.94 43.02 -32.48
CA ILE A 6 -56.50 43.43 -31.14
C ILE A 6 -56.60 42.26 -30.13
N LEU A 7 -57.56 41.38 -30.31
CA LEU A 7 -57.73 40.18 -29.45
C LEU A 7 -56.68 39.07 -29.74
N ALA A 8 -56.23 38.97 -30.99
CA ALA A 8 -55.16 38.03 -31.36
C ALA A 8 -53.76 38.45 -30.86
N ALA A 9 -53.50 39.78 -30.83
CA ALA A 9 -52.24 40.33 -30.32
C ALA A 9 -52.14 40.24 -28.78
N ALA A 10 -53.25 40.32 -28.04
CA ALA A 10 -53.23 40.13 -26.56
C ALA A 10 -53.08 38.69 -26.12
N SER A 11 -53.47 37.72 -26.96
CA SER A 11 -53.28 36.27 -26.65
C SER A 11 -51.85 35.75 -26.92
N ALA A 12 -51.08 36.45 -27.78
CA ALA A 12 -49.70 36.04 -28.10
C ALA A 12 -48.64 36.48 -27.06
N VAL A 13 -48.96 37.45 -26.20
CA VAL A 13 -48.04 38.01 -25.18
C VAL A 13 -48.03 37.18 -23.89
N THR A 14 -49.06 36.35 -23.65
CA THR A 14 -49.14 35.56 -22.39
C THR A 14 -48.40 34.21 -22.40
N ILE A 15 -47.76 33.80 -23.51
CA ILE A 15 -47.09 32.49 -23.60
C ILE A 15 -45.58 32.57 -23.32
N LEU A 16 -45.03 33.78 -23.11
CA LEU A 16 -43.59 34.00 -22.86
C LEU A 16 -43.20 34.20 -21.39
N ALA A 17 -44.12 34.03 -20.44
CA ALA A 17 -43.77 33.90 -19.03
C ALA A 17 -43.43 32.43 -18.69
N GLY A 18 -42.41 31.87 -19.33
CA GLY A 18 -41.74 30.68 -18.87
C GLY A 18 -41.06 31.00 -17.54
N CYS A 19 -41.59 30.49 -16.43
CA CYS A 19 -40.94 30.52 -15.13
C CYS A 19 -39.56 29.86 -15.26
N ARG A 20 -38.50 30.62 -15.43
CA ARG A 20 -37.18 30.19 -15.01
C ARG A 20 -37.23 30.17 -13.49
N ASN A 21 -37.29 29.01 -12.90
CA ASN A 21 -36.95 28.84 -11.51
C ASN A 21 -35.43 29.12 -11.43
N ASP A 22 -35.06 30.38 -11.22
CA ASP A 22 -33.67 30.70 -10.88
C ASP A 22 -33.43 30.15 -9.48
N ILE A 23 -32.67 29.10 -9.42
CA ILE A 23 -32.19 28.55 -8.15
C ILE A 23 -31.26 29.60 -7.53
N ASP A 24 -31.65 30.12 -6.37
CA ASP A 24 -30.83 31.05 -5.60
C ASP A 24 -29.66 30.28 -4.99
N PHE A 25 -28.41 30.59 -5.35
CA PHE A 25 -27.22 29.93 -4.91
C PHE A 25 -26.06 30.91 -4.69
N ASP A 26 -25.17 30.58 -3.74
CA ASP A 26 -23.98 31.37 -3.46
C ASP A 26 -22.80 30.97 -4.38
N ALA A 27 -22.66 29.69 -4.68
CA ALA A 27 -21.59 29.17 -5.52
C ALA A 27 -22.04 27.94 -6.31
N CYS A 28 -21.33 27.64 -7.39
CA CYS A 28 -21.50 26.40 -8.14
C CYS A 28 -20.19 25.65 -8.25
N GLY A 29 -20.31 24.35 -8.44
CA GLY A 29 -19.15 23.47 -8.58
C GLY A 29 -19.52 22.11 -9.14
N GLN A 30 -18.60 21.16 -9.02
CA GLN A 30 -18.83 19.80 -9.46
C GLN A 30 -18.67 18.83 -8.29
N ILE A 31 -19.47 17.77 -8.32
CA ILE A 31 -19.37 16.66 -7.38
C ILE A 31 -18.15 15.83 -7.74
N ASP A 32 -17.31 15.56 -6.77
CA ASP A 32 -16.10 14.74 -6.90
C ASP A 32 -15.94 13.83 -5.67
N ALA A 33 -15.01 12.89 -5.73
CA ALA A 33 -14.64 12.01 -4.63
C ALA A 33 -13.13 11.81 -4.63
N GLU A 34 -12.58 11.33 -3.50
CA GLU A 34 -11.18 10.93 -3.47
C GLU A 34 -10.97 9.71 -4.34
N GLN A 35 -10.09 9.84 -5.33
CA GLN A 35 -9.81 8.82 -6.32
C GLN A 35 -8.44 8.21 -6.08
N VAL A 36 -8.38 6.87 -6.04
CA VAL A 36 -7.14 6.11 -5.92
C VAL A 36 -6.88 5.37 -7.22
N THR A 37 -5.70 5.60 -7.81
CA THR A 37 -5.26 4.84 -8.97
C THR A 37 -4.40 3.67 -8.50
N VAL A 38 -4.89 2.46 -8.73
CA VAL A 38 -4.15 1.22 -8.45
C VAL A 38 -3.23 0.94 -9.62
N SER A 39 -1.93 0.88 -9.36
CA SER A 39 -0.89 0.62 -10.34
C SER A 39 -0.22 -0.73 -10.09
N ALA A 40 0.39 -1.30 -11.13
CA ALA A 40 1.15 -2.53 -11.01
C ALA A 40 2.38 -2.34 -10.10
N GLU A 41 2.54 -3.21 -9.11
CA GLU A 41 3.68 -3.23 -8.20
C GLU A 41 4.78 -4.20 -8.65
N ALA A 42 4.48 -5.06 -9.64
CA ALA A 42 5.42 -5.98 -10.27
C ALA A 42 5.32 -5.90 -11.80
N SER A 43 6.44 -6.22 -12.46
CA SER A 43 6.46 -6.30 -13.94
C SER A 43 6.20 -7.72 -14.40
N GLY A 44 5.42 -7.87 -15.47
CA GLY A 44 5.09 -9.16 -16.07
C GLY A 44 3.82 -9.09 -16.89
N ARG A 45 3.34 -10.27 -17.36
CA ARG A 45 2.07 -10.37 -18.04
C ARG A 45 0.94 -10.51 -17.02
N ILE A 46 -0.16 -9.80 -17.19
CA ILE A 46 -1.37 -9.97 -16.39
C ILE A 46 -1.97 -11.34 -16.72
N LEU A 47 -2.04 -12.23 -15.75
CA LEU A 47 -2.68 -13.54 -15.87
C LEU A 47 -4.19 -13.46 -15.70
N SER A 48 -4.65 -12.57 -14.82
CA SER A 48 -6.06 -12.29 -14.59
C SER A 48 -6.24 -10.90 -14.01
N ILE A 49 -7.35 -10.25 -14.34
CA ILE A 49 -7.79 -9.00 -13.73
C ILE A 49 -9.33 -8.96 -13.74
N ASN A 50 -9.92 -9.39 -12.63
CA ASN A 50 -11.34 -9.63 -12.44
C ASN A 50 -12.04 -8.39 -11.86
N VAL A 51 -11.91 -7.25 -12.55
CA VAL A 51 -12.62 -6.01 -12.23
C VAL A 51 -13.32 -5.47 -13.46
N ARG A 52 -14.49 -4.88 -13.23
CA ARG A 52 -15.27 -4.14 -14.22
C ARG A 52 -15.59 -2.76 -13.66
N GLU A 53 -15.79 -1.80 -14.52
CA GLU A 53 -16.29 -0.49 -14.13
C GLU A 53 -17.67 -0.63 -13.47
N GLY A 54 -17.83 -0.01 -12.31
CA GLY A 54 -19.02 -0.13 -11.47
C GLY A 54 -18.94 -1.21 -10.38
N ASP A 55 -17.93 -2.11 -10.39
CA ASP A 55 -17.76 -3.09 -9.32
C ASP A 55 -17.37 -2.40 -8.01
N VAL A 56 -17.95 -2.90 -6.91
CA VAL A 56 -17.60 -2.45 -5.54
C VAL A 56 -16.58 -3.43 -4.96
N LEU A 57 -15.42 -2.90 -4.53
CA LEU A 57 -14.33 -3.66 -3.96
C LEU A 57 -14.15 -3.34 -2.48
N ASN A 58 -13.72 -4.34 -1.71
CA ASN A 58 -13.27 -4.16 -0.34
C ASN A 58 -11.76 -3.90 -0.27
N ALA A 59 -11.30 -3.22 0.79
CA ALA A 59 -9.87 -3.05 1.06
C ALA A 59 -9.19 -4.42 1.22
N GLY A 60 -8.02 -4.61 0.57
CA GLY A 60 -7.28 -5.87 0.55
C GLY A 60 -7.86 -6.95 -0.37
N GLN A 61 -8.99 -6.70 -1.04
CA GLN A 61 -9.58 -7.68 -1.95
C GLN A 61 -8.65 -7.94 -3.14
N MET A 62 -8.29 -9.21 -3.34
CA MET A 62 -7.53 -9.65 -4.50
C MET A 62 -8.43 -9.65 -5.74
N VAL A 63 -7.98 -8.96 -6.77
CA VAL A 63 -8.73 -8.78 -8.03
C VAL A 63 -8.01 -9.33 -9.26
N GLY A 64 -6.75 -9.75 -9.10
CA GLY A 64 -5.98 -10.28 -10.22
C GLY A 64 -4.58 -10.71 -9.84
N ALA A 65 -3.82 -11.11 -10.84
CA ALA A 65 -2.43 -11.52 -10.67
C ALA A 65 -1.59 -11.22 -11.93
N VAL A 66 -0.35 -10.85 -11.69
CA VAL A 66 0.73 -10.78 -12.68
C VAL A 66 1.51 -12.10 -12.65
N ASP A 67 2.08 -12.51 -13.79
CA ASP A 67 2.89 -13.73 -13.88
C ASP A 67 4.06 -13.69 -12.90
N SER A 68 4.07 -14.65 -12.00
CA SER A 68 5.02 -14.76 -10.90
C SER A 68 5.88 -16.03 -10.95
N VAL A 69 5.76 -16.82 -12.04
CA VAL A 69 6.45 -18.13 -12.15
C VAL A 69 7.96 -17.96 -11.99
N GLN A 70 8.55 -16.97 -12.67
CA GLN A 70 9.98 -16.73 -12.60
C GLN A 70 10.44 -16.37 -11.17
N THR A 71 9.68 -15.51 -10.49
CA THR A 71 9.99 -15.11 -9.09
C THR A 71 9.86 -16.30 -8.14
N ALA A 72 8.85 -17.14 -8.32
CA ALA A 72 8.67 -18.36 -7.51
C ALA A 72 9.82 -19.36 -7.71
N LEU A 73 10.33 -19.52 -8.94
CA LEU A 73 11.49 -20.36 -9.23
C LEU A 73 12.77 -19.82 -8.58
N GLN A 74 12.99 -18.50 -8.63
CA GLN A 74 14.13 -17.85 -7.95
C GLN A 74 14.09 -18.06 -6.42
N ILE A 75 12.93 -17.99 -5.80
CA ILE A 75 12.76 -18.30 -4.37
C ILE A 75 13.20 -19.74 -4.10
N ARG A 76 12.71 -20.69 -4.89
CA ARG A 76 13.06 -22.11 -4.73
C ARG A 76 14.56 -22.37 -4.91
N GLU A 77 15.19 -21.72 -5.88
CA GLU A 77 16.64 -21.79 -6.08
C GLU A 77 17.40 -21.28 -4.84
N LEU A 78 17.04 -20.11 -4.31
CA LEU A 78 17.67 -19.54 -3.12
C LEU A 78 17.45 -20.44 -1.87
N GLU A 79 16.27 -21.04 -1.73
CA GLU A 79 15.99 -22.00 -0.65
C GLU A 79 16.89 -23.23 -0.75
N GLN A 80 17.17 -23.75 -1.94
CA GLN A 80 18.10 -24.84 -2.14
C GLN A 80 19.55 -24.43 -1.80
N ARG A 81 19.99 -23.25 -2.23
CA ARG A 81 21.30 -22.70 -1.86
C ARG A 81 21.45 -22.53 -0.35
N ARG A 82 20.44 -22.00 0.33
CA ARG A 82 20.40 -21.90 1.80
C ARG A 82 20.50 -23.25 2.47
N ASN A 83 19.75 -24.25 1.99
CA ASN A 83 19.77 -25.60 2.54
C ASN A 83 21.15 -26.26 2.33
N GLY A 84 21.77 -26.07 1.16
CA GLY A 84 23.15 -26.53 0.88
C GLY A 84 24.18 -25.86 1.79
N ALA A 85 24.02 -24.56 2.10
CA ALA A 85 24.85 -23.87 3.08
C ALA A 85 24.62 -24.45 4.48
N ARG A 86 23.39 -24.70 4.89
CA ARG A 86 23.03 -25.26 6.19
C ARG A 86 23.64 -26.64 6.44
N SER A 87 23.74 -27.47 5.39
CA SER A 87 24.35 -28.81 5.51
C SER A 87 25.87 -28.78 5.76
N ARG A 88 26.53 -27.62 5.56
CA ARG A 88 27.96 -27.44 5.86
C ARG A 88 28.24 -27.06 7.31
N LEU A 89 27.20 -26.83 8.12
CA LEU A 89 27.37 -26.54 9.53
C LEU A 89 27.93 -27.78 10.23
N ILE A 90 29.00 -27.57 10.99
CA ILE A 90 29.68 -28.60 11.75
C ILE A 90 29.02 -28.72 13.12
N ASP A 91 28.56 -29.91 13.48
CA ASP A 91 28.18 -30.26 14.85
C ASP A 91 29.46 -30.49 15.66
N ILE A 92 29.87 -29.47 16.41
CA ILE A 92 31.15 -29.47 17.16
C ILE A 92 31.16 -30.52 18.24
N ASP A 93 30.03 -30.73 18.93
CA ASP A 93 29.96 -31.72 20.01
C ASP A 93 30.15 -33.14 19.48
N ARG A 94 29.50 -33.45 18.36
CA ARG A 94 29.64 -34.73 17.68
C ARG A 94 31.06 -34.96 17.16
N GLN A 95 31.69 -33.92 16.61
CA GLN A 95 33.06 -34.00 16.10
C GLN A 95 34.10 -34.15 17.20
N GLN A 96 33.85 -33.59 18.40
CA GLN A 96 34.73 -33.69 19.55
C GLN A 96 34.48 -34.95 20.41
N ALA A 97 33.45 -35.74 20.19
CA ALA A 97 33.10 -36.88 21.03
C ALA A 97 34.27 -37.83 21.23
N PRO A 98 35.03 -38.29 20.20
CA PRO A 98 36.16 -39.20 20.40
C PRO A 98 37.27 -38.60 21.24
N GLN A 99 37.53 -37.30 21.12
CA GLN A 99 38.54 -36.59 21.91
C GLN A 99 38.10 -36.42 23.36
N LYS A 100 36.79 -36.18 23.61
CA LYS A 100 36.21 -36.16 24.96
C LYS A 100 36.34 -37.50 25.66
N ASP A 101 36.14 -38.64 24.95
CA ASP A 101 36.29 -39.97 25.48
C ASP A 101 37.77 -40.28 25.80
N GLN A 102 38.69 -39.88 24.92
CA GLN A 102 40.13 -40.00 25.15
C GLN A 102 40.57 -39.17 26.37
N LEU A 103 40.06 -37.93 26.50
CA LEU A 103 40.35 -37.07 27.65
C LEU A 103 39.86 -37.70 28.96
N ALA A 104 38.64 -38.25 28.97
CA ALA A 104 38.09 -38.93 30.14
C ALA A 104 38.94 -40.15 30.56
N SER A 105 39.46 -40.92 29.60
CA SER A 105 40.39 -42.03 29.88
C SER A 105 41.67 -41.55 30.51
N LEU A 106 42.31 -40.51 29.93
CA LEU A 106 43.55 -39.95 30.49
C LEU A 106 43.33 -39.35 31.90
N GLU A 107 42.21 -38.69 32.14
CA GLU A 107 41.87 -38.14 33.45
C GLU A 107 41.61 -39.26 34.50
N ASN A 108 41.08 -40.43 34.09
CA ASN A 108 40.93 -41.61 34.92
C ASN A 108 42.28 -42.19 35.27
N ASP A 109 43.18 -42.34 34.30
CA ASP A 109 44.52 -42.81 34.51
C ASP A 109 45.33 -41.86 35.43
N PHE A 110 45.25 -40.56 35.17
CA PHE A 110 45.87 -39.54 36.03
C PHE A 110 45.40 -39.65 37.50
N ARG A 111 44.10 -39.82 37.76
CA ARG A 111 43.57 -40.04 39.11
C ARG A 111 44.09 -41.29 39.74
N ARG A 112 44.16 -42.43 39.00
CA ARG A 112 44.69 -43.71 39.46
C ARG A 112 46.17 -43.60 39.80
N TYR A 113 46.97 -43.06 38.90
CA TYR A 113 48.41 -42.93 39.11
C TYR A 113 48.76 -41.91 40.21
N SER A 114 47.99 -40.86 40.35
CA SER A 114 48.15 -39.91 41.46
C SER A 114 47.94 -40.57 42.84
N SER A 115 46.91 -41.44 42.95
CA SER A 115 46.67 -42.17 44.19
C SER A 115 47.78 -43.24 44.47
N LEU A 116 48.32 -43.88 43.43
CA LEU A 116 49.44 -44.81 43.58
C LEU A 116 50.74 -44.10 43.96
N LEU A 117 51.00 -42.88 43.51
CA LEU A 117 52.13 -42.05 43.89
C LEU A 117 52.18 -41.79 45.37
N VAL A 118 51.00 -41.46 45.99
CA VAL A 118 50.89 -41.25 47.44
C VAL A 118 51.33 -42.44 48.23
N ASN A 119 51.14 -43.67 47.70
CA ASN A 119 51.53 -44.95 48.32
C ASN A 119 52.88 -45.41 47.84
N ASN A 120 53.71 -44.60 47.20
CA ASN A 120 54.99 -44.93 46.60
C ASN A 120 54.96 -46.08 45.56
N ALA A 121 53.82 -46.38 44.96
CA ALA A 121 53.60 -47.43 43.98
C ALA A 121 53.58 -46.90 42.51
N ALA A 122 53.85 -45.63 42.28
CA ALA A 122 54.08 -45.01 40.99
C ALA A 122 55.17 -43.96 41.07
N THR A 123 55.72 -43.54 39.92
CA THR A 123 56.74 -42.50 39.85
C THR A 123 56.15 -41.14 39.60
N ARG A 124 56.75 -40.06 40.10
CA ARG A 124 56.37 -38.69 39.84
C ARG A 124 56.31 -38.37 38.33
N LYS A 125 57.35 -38.93 37.60
CA LYS A 125 57.37 -38.71 36.13
C LYS A 125 56.16 -39.27 35.44
N GLN A 126 55.61 -40.42 35.82
CA GLN A 126 54.42 -41.02 35.22
C GLN A 126 53.19 -40.09 35.42
N VAL A 127 53.06 -39.47 36.59
CA VAL A 127 51.94 -38.51 36.85
C VAL A 127 52.12 -37.22 36.06
N ASP A 128 53.34 -36.69 35.99
CA ASP A 128 53.63 -35.44 35.23
C ASP A 128 53.48 -35.66 33.72
N ASP A 129 53.85 -36.82 33.19
CA ASP A 129 53.66 -37.20 31.79
C ASP A 129 52.15 -37.25 31.42
N LEU A 130 51.30 -37.84 32.27
CA LEU A 130 49.85 -37.89 32.09
C LEU A 130 49.23 -36.51 32.15
N ARG A 131 49.66 -35.67 33.08
CA ARG A 131 49.19 -34.29 33.18
C ARG A 131 49.54 -33.52 31.91
N SER A 132 50.76 -33.65 31.42
CA SER A 132 51.21 -33.00 30.18
C SER A 132 50.37 -33.45 28.97
N GLN A 133 50.03 -34.74 28.87
CA GLN A 133 49.17 -35.28 27.82
C GLN A 133 47.75 -34.72 27.87
N ILE A 134 47.16 -34.60 29.08
CA ILE A 134 45.86 -34.00 29.30
C ILE A 134 45.86 -32.52 28.85
N ASP A 135 46.89 -31.76 29.26
CA ASP A 135 46.99 -30.32 28.93
C ASP A 135 47.18 -30.10 27.41
N ILE A 136 47.99 -30.93 26.74
CA ILE A 136 48.16 -30.91 25.30
C ILE A 136 46.82 -31.21 24.60
N LEU A 137 46.13 -32.30 24.99
CA LEU A 137 44.85 -32.69 24.37
C LEU A 137 43.79 -31.61 24.57
N LYS A 138 43.66 -31.02 25.76
CA LYS A 138 42.74 -29.90 26.04
C LYS A 138 43.04 -28.69 25.14
N SER A 139 44.31 -28.34 24.98
CA SER A 139 44.73 -27.23 24.11
C SER A 139 44.40 -27.49 22.65
N GLN A 140 44.64 -28.73 22.14
CA GLN A 140 44.29 -29.13 20.79
C GLN A 140 42.78 -29.08 20.54
N MET A 141 41.99 -29.61 21.47
CA MET A 141 40.52 -29.55 21.41
C MET A 141 40.03 -28.13 21.37
N ALA A 142 40.57 -27.23 22.20
CA ALA A 142 40.19 -25.81 22.23
C ALA A 142 40.50 -25.10 20.90
N ALA A 143 41.70 -25.30 20.36
CA ALA A 143 42.12 -24.72 19.08
C ALA A 143 41.24 -25.22 17.91
N GLN A 144 40.93 -26.50 17.89
CA GLN A 144 40.05 -27.07 16.86
C GLN A 144 38.63 -26.59 16.97
N LYS A 145 38.09 -26.53 18.20
CA LYS A 145 36.78 -25.95 18.47
C LYS A 145 36.66 -24.50 17.95
N GLN A 146 37.66 -23.67 18.25
CA GLN A 146 37.69 -22.29 17.79
C GLN A 146 37.70 -22.19 16.23
N THR A 147 38.39 -23.12 15.56
CA THR A 147 38.41 -23.16 14.10
C THR A 147 37.01 -23.51 13.53
N TRP A 148 36.35 -24.53 14.10
CA TRP A 148 35.00 -24.91 13.70
C TRP A 148 33.95 -23.81 14.01
N GLU A 149 34.08 -23.14 15.16
CA GLU A 149 33.22 -22.02 15.50
C GLU A 149 33.31 -20.86 14.49
N ARG A 150 34.55 -20.51 14.08
CA ARG A 150 34.78 -19.50 13.03
C ARG A 150 34.19 -19.95 11.70
N ASN A 151 34.38 -21.20 11.30
CA ASN A 151 33.79 -21.74 10.08
C ASN A 151 32.26 -21.71 10.15
N ASN A 152 31.67 -22.18 11.25
CA ASN A 152 30.21 -22.12 11.46
C ASN A 152 29.67 -20.69 11.46
N SER A 153 30.42 -19.73 12.01
CA SER A 153 30.04 -18.30 11.95
C SER A 153 29.99 -17.79 10.52
N SER A 154 30.99 -18.12 9.68
CA SER A 154 30.99 -17.78 8.26
C SER A 154 29.79 -18.39 7.51
N VAL A 155 29.53 -19.69 7.74
CA VAL A 155 28.39 -20.39 7.13
C VAL A 155 27.05 -19.80 7.58
N ARG A 156 26.92 -19.44 8.87
CA ARG A 156 25.70 -18.75 9.37
C ARG A 156 25.47 -17.41 8.71
N SER A 157 26.54 -16.62 8.48
CA SER A 157 26.44 -15.36 7.76
C SER A 157 25.98 -15.56 6.32
N GLU A 158 26.47 -16.60 5.64
CA GLU A 158 26.00 -16.96 4.30
C GLU A 158 24.52 -17.37 4.29
N ILE A 159 24.08 -18.18 5.26
CA ILE A 159 22.67 -18.57 5.43
C ILE A 159 21.80 -17.33 5.62
N SER A 160 22.21 -16.40 6.50
CA SER A 160 21.48 -15.14 6.72
C SER A 160 21.36 -14.31 5.45
N THR A 161 22.40 -14.27 4.62
CA THR A 161 22.36 -13.59 3.32
C THR A 161 21.28 -14.21 2.41
N TYR A 162 21.22 -15.53 2.31
CA TYR A 162 20.17 -16.19 1.53
C TYR A 162 18.77 -15.94 2.11
N GLU A 163 18.63 -15.93 3.43
CA GLU A 163 17.33 -15.63 4.07
C GLU A 163 16.83 -14.23 3.74
N ILE A 164 17.71 -13.22 3.71
CA ILE A 164 17.37 -11.86 3.28
C ILE A 164 16.94 -11.84 1.81
N GLN A 165 17.69 -12.51 0.92
CA GLN A 165 17.35 -12.58 -0.49
C GLN A 165 16.02 -13.31 -0.74
N ILE A 166 15.74 -14.36 0.03
CA ILE A 166 14.44 -15.06 -0.02
C ILE A 166 13.30 -14.12 0.41
N ALA A 167 13.50 -13.36 1.50
CA ALA A 167 12.50 -12.39 1.98
C ALA A 167 12.21 -11.31 0.92
N GLU A 168 13.25 -10.76 0.28
CA GLU A 168 13.11 -9.79 -0.82
C GLU A 168 12.30 -10.36 -2.00
N LYS A 169 12.61 -11.59 -2.42
CA LYS A 169 11.87 -12.24 -3.51
C LYS A 169 10.44 -12.60 -3.14
N ARG A 170 10.17 -12.92 -1.87
CA ARG A 170 8.81 -13.17 -1.37
C ARG A 170 7.97 -11.89 -1.35
N ASP A 171 8.55 -10.74 -1.01
CA ASP A 171 7.88 -9.45 -1.12
C ASP A 171 7.52 -9.15 -2.58
N LEU A 172 8.46 -9.38 -3.50
CA LEU A 172 8.20 -9.22 -4.93
C LEU A 172 7.11 -10.19 -5.43
N LEU A 173 7.08 -11.43 -4.92
CA LEU A 173 6.03 -12.40 -5.23
C LEU A 173 4.66 -11.95 -4.71
N ALA A 174 4.61 -11.36 -3.52
CA ALA A 174 3.38 -10.81 -2.95
C ALA A 174 2.85 -9.65 -3.81
N LYS A 175 3.73 -8.79 -4.34
CA LYS A 175 3.41 -7.68 -5.25
C LYS A 175 2.90 -8.12 -6.63
N CYS A 176 3.08 -9.38 -7.00
CA CYS A 176 2.44 -9.93 -8.20
C CYS A 176 0.93 -10.13 -8.04
N ARG A 177 0.40 -10.04 -6.82
CA ARG A 177 -1.04 -10.09 -6.55
C ARG A 177 -1.62 -8.69 -6.66
N ILE A 178 -2.61 -8.51 -7.53
CA ILE A 178 -3.29 -7.23 -7.69
C ILE A 178 -4.41 -7.17 -6.66
N CYS A 179 -4.28 -6.26 -5.69
CA CYS A 179 -5.28 -6.06 -4.62
C CYS A 179 -5.77 -4.62 -4.60
N SER A 180 -7.01 -4.41 -4.16
CA SER A 180 -7.51 -3.06 -3.90
C SER A 180 -6.93 -2.54 -2.58
N PRO A 181 -6.25 -1.37 -2.55
CA PRO A 181 -5.71 -0.82 -1.31
C PRO A 181 -6.78 -0.25 -0.37
N VAL A 182 -7.91 0.17 -0.91
CA VAL A 182 -9.03 0.78 -0.19
C VAL A 182 -10.36 0.16 -0.64
N ALA A 183 -11.42 0.32 0.15
CA ALA A 183 -12.77 0.02 -0.28
C ALA A 183 -13.26 1.12 -1.25
N GLY A 184 -14.07 0.75 -2.26
CA GLY A 184 -14.62 1.72 -3.20
C GLY A 184 -15.17 1.09 -4.47
N THR A 185 -15.71 1.93 -5.33
CA THR A 185 -16.25 1.55 -6.64
C THR A 185 -15.22 1.80 -7.74
N VAL A 186 -15.05 0.83 -8.63
CA VAL A 186 -14.16 0.94 -9.79
C VAL A 186 -14.74 1.96 -10.78
N LEU A 187 -14.02 3.02 -11.04
CA LEU A 187 -14.41 4.09 -11.97
C LEU A 187 -13.96 3.80 -13.39
N THR A 188 -12.72 3.33 -13.55
CA THR A 188 -12.10 3.11 -14.86
C THR A 188 -11.13 1.94 -14.79
N LYS A 189 -11.17 1.09 -15.79
CA LYS A 189 -10.23 -0.01 -16.00
C LYS A 189 -9.25 0.35 -17.13
N TYR A 190 -7.94 0.36 -16.84
CA TYR A 190 -6.88 0.75 -17.77
C TYR A 190 -6.13 -0.43 -18.39
N ALA A 191 -6.18 -1.61 -17.78
CA ALA A 191 -5.42 -2.78 -18.22
C ALA A 191 -6.29 -4.02 -18.32
N ASN A 192 -5.95 -4.92 -19.24
CA ASN A 192 -6.68 -6.15 -19.50
C ASN A 192 -5.79 -7.37 -19.30
N GLU A 193 -6.43 -8.51 -19.13
CA GLU A 193 -5.78 -9.82 -19.11
C GLU A 193 -4.96 -10.04 -20.39
N GLY A 194 -3.78 -10.62 -20.23
CA GLY A 194 -2.83 -10.87 -21.33
C GLY A 194 -1.90 -9.71 -21.63
N GLU A 195 -2.16 -8.49 -21.15
CA GLU A 195 -1.25 -7.36 -21.36
C GLU A 195 0.01 -7.49 -20.50
N SER A 196 1.13 -6.97 -21.03
CA SER A 196 2.36 -6.82 -20.27
C SER A 196 2.38 -5.47 -19.53
N VAL A 197 2.73 -5.50 -18.26
CA VAL A 197 2.82 -4.33 -17.41
C VAL A 197 4.22 -4.17 -16.80
N THR A 198 4.56 -2.93 -16.51
CA THR A 198 5.74 -2.55 -15.72
C THR A 198 5.30 -1.93 -14.42
N VAL A 199 6.19 -1.91 -13.42
CA VAL A 199 5.92 -1.22 -12.14
C VAL A 199 5.51 0.23 -12.41
N GLY A 200 4.41 0.67 -11.75
CA GLY A 200 3.83 1.99 -11.89
C GLY A 200 2.78 2.13 -13.01
N LYS A 201 2.60 1.14 -13.90
CA LYS A 201 1.52 1.18 -14.92
C LYS A 201 0.15 1.15 -14.24
N PRO A 202 -0.75 2.14 -14.49
CA PRO A 202 -2.10 2.12 -13.97
C PRO A 202 -2.88 0.87 -14.43
N LEU A 203 -3.59 0.23 -13.51
CA LEU A 203 -4.41 -0.94 -13.77
C LEU A 203 -5.90 -0.61 -13.75
N PHE A 204 -6.34 0.08 -12.73
CA PHE A 204 -7.69 0.60 -12.59
C PHE A 204 -7.72 1.77 -11.60
N LYS A 205 -8.81 2.53 -11.62
CA LYS A 205 -9.07 3.64 -10.72
C LYS A 205 -10.34 3.35 -9.94
N LEU A 206 -10.33 3.65 -8.65
CA LEU A 206 -11.49 3.51 -7.76
C LEU A 206 -11.67 4.75 -6.89
N ALA A 207 -12.89 4.93 -6.40
CA ALA A 207 -13.23 5.96 -5.42
C ALA A 207 -14.26 5.43 -4.42
N ASP A 208 -14.22 5.96 -3.21
CA ASP A 208 -15.34 5.80 -2.28
C ASP A 208 -16.45 6.76 -2.70
N LEU A 209 -17.56 6.20 -3.18
CA LEU A 209 -18.72 6.97 -3.61
C LEU A 209 -19.74 7.19 -2.49
N THR A 210 -19.51 6.70 -1.28
CA THR A 210 -20.39 6.93 -0.12
C THR A 210 -20.17 8.33 0.47
N GLU A 211 -18.93 8.82 0.40
CA GLU A 211 -18.53 10.15 0.82
C GLU A 211 -18.04 10.94 -0.39
N THR A 212 -18.89 11.86 -0.87
CA THR A 212 -18.54 12.74 -1.97
C THR A 212 -18.36 14.16 -1.46
N TYR A 213 -17.79 15.04 -2.27
CA TYR A 213 -17.73 16.45 -1.98
C TYR A 213 -18.03 17.27 -3.24
N VAL A 214 -18.64 18.44 -3.04
CA VAL A 214 -18.74 19.45 -4.09
C VAL A 214 -17.49 20.32 -4.02
N ARG A 215 -16.75 20.43 -5.12
CA ARG A 215 -15.72 21.44 -5.28
C ARG A 215 -16.36 22.68 -5.89
N ALA A 216 -16.83 23.58 -5.04
CA ALA A 216 -17.50 24.82 -5.41
C ALA A 216 -16.51 25.98 -5.39
N TYR A 217 -16.82 27.02 -6.19
CA TYR A 217 -15.96 28.19 -6.36
C TYR A 217 -16.67 29.45 -5.82
N PHE A 218 -16.06 30.07 -4.81
CA PHE A 218 -16.58 31.25 -4.12
C PHE A 218 -15.75 32.47 -4.45
N THR A 219 -16.39 33.62 -4.58
CA THR A 219 -15.73 34.92 -4.70
C THR A 219 -15.09 35.32 -3.36
N THR A 220 -14.17 36.29 -3.37
CA THR A 220 -13.53 36.80 -2.15
C THR A 220 -14.54 37.36 -1.15
N SER A 221 -15.61 38.00 -1.62
CA SER A 221 -16.69 38.55 -0.78
C SER A 221 -17.48 37.47 -0.05
N GLN A 222 -17.84 36.41 -0.74
CA GLN A 222 -18.59 35.28 -0.18
C GLN A 222 -17.72 34.49 0.81
N LEU A 223 -16.40 34.33 0.52
CA LEU A 223 -15.46 33.61 1.38
C LEU A 223 -15.33 34.26 2.78
N SER A 224 -15.49 35.59 2.88
CA SER A 224 -15.36 36.30 4.15
C SER A 224 -16.36 35.84 5.23
N THR A 225 -17.49 35.26 4.83
CA THR A 225 -18.56 34.76 5.70
C THR A 225 -18.51 33.27 5.93
N LEU A 226 -17.58 32.55 5.27
CA LEU A 226 -17.47 31.08 5.28
C LEU A 226 -16.37 30.60 6.21
N LYS A 227 -16.68 29.57 6.99
CA LYS A 227 -15.73 28.94 7.91
C LYS A 227 -15.69 27.41 7.71
N LEU A 228 -14.57 26.80 8.07
CA LEU A 228 -14.47 25.34 8.17
C LEU A 228 -15.52 24.81 9.15
N GLY A 229 -16.25 23.79 8.74
CA GLY A 229 -17.31 23.19 9.53
C GLY A 229 -18.70 23.77 9.32
N ASP A 230 -18.85 24.87 8.59
CA ASP A 230 -20.16 25.45 8.28
C ASP A 230 -21.03 24.44 7.52
N GLU A 231 -22.32 24.42 7.86
CA GLU A 231 -23.30 23.62 7.13
C GLU A 231 -23.79 24.40 5.91
N MET A 232 -23.93 23.72 4.79
CA MET A 232 -24.36 24.28 3.53
C MET A 232 -25.40 23.36 2.86
N LYS A 233 -26.35 23.95 2.15
CA LYS A 233 -27.25 23.19 1.30
C LYS A 233 -26.61 22.98 -0.05
N VAL A 234 -26.67 21.74 -0.53
CA VAL A 234 -26.16 21.32 -1.83
C VAL A 234 -27.32 20.84 -2.68
N ILE A 235 -27.44 21.40 -3.83
CA ILE A 235 -28.53 21.17 -4.78
C ILE A 235 -27.88 20.64 -6.06
N PRO A 236 -27.93 19.33 -6.36
CA PRO A 236 -27.39 18.79 -7.59
C PRO A 236 -28.22 19.24 -8.80
N ASP A 237 -27.56 19.52 -9.90
CA ASP A 237 -28.19 19.76 -11.20
C ASP A 237 -28.48 18.44 -11.91
N ASP A 238 -29.54 17.76 -11.47
CA ASP A 238 -29.99 16.46 -12.00
C ASP A 238 -31.00 16.59 -13.15
N GLY A 239 -31.29 17.83 -13.55
CA GLY A 239 -32.30 18.16 -14.60
C GLY A 239 -33.72 18.01 -14.14
N SER A 240 -33.99 17.77 -12.85
CA SER A 240 -35.34 17.72 -12.30
C SER A 240 -35.90 19.17 -12.03
N ALA A 241 -37.22 19.32 -12.09
CA ALA A 241 -37.86 20.58 -11.75
C ALA A 241 -37.75 20.90 -10.25
N ASN A 242 -37.60 19.90 -9.39
CA ASN A 242 -37.44 20.02 -7.94
C ASN A 242 -36.29 19.07 -7.49
N PRO A 243 -35.02 19.50 -7.62
CA PRO A 243 -33.88 18.69 -7.21
C PRO A 243 -33.90 18.47 -5.69
N LYS A 244 -33.41 17.31 -5.27
CA LYS A 244 -33.27 16.96 -3.86
C LYS A 244 -32.17 17.83 -3.22
N GLU A 245 -32.50 18.52 -2.12
CA GLU A 245 -31.49 19.23 -1.34
C GLU A 245 -30.77 18.29 -0.39
N TYR A 246 -29.43 18.38 -0.33
CA TYR A 246 -28.56 17.69 0.59
C TYR A 246 -27.94 18.65 1.58
N THR A 247 -27.70 18.22 2.80
CA THR A 247 -26.92 18.99 3.78
C THR A 247 -25.48 18.57 3.68
N GLY A 248 -24.60 19.50 3.32
CA GLY A 248 -23.16 19.29 3.28
C GLY A 248 -22.45 20.08 4.37
N ARG A 249 -21.16 19.79 4.56
CA ARG A 249 -20.30 20.50 5.51
C ARG A 249 -19.00 20.92 4.85
N VAL A 250 -18.58 22.17 5.09
CA VAL A 250 -17.32 22.70 4.59
C VAL A 250 -16.14 21.97 5.26
N ILE A 251 -15.37 21.23 4.48
CA ILE A 251 -14.22 20.45 4.95
C ILE A 251 -12.88 21.06 4.57
N TRP A 252 -12.85 21.90 3.55
CA TRP A 252 -11.62 22.52 3.09
C TRP A 252 -11.90 23.82 2.33
N ILE A 253 -11.03 24.82 2.51
CA ILE A 253 -11.05 26.09 1.82
C ILE A 253 -9.65 26.33 1.26
N SER A 254 -9.54 26.64 -0.04
CA SER A 254 -8.25 26.93 -0.68
C SER A 254 -7.62 28.18 -0.09
N SER A 255 -6.32 28.14 0.18
CA SER A 255 -5.52 29.32 0.54
C SER A 255 -5.02 30.10 -0.67
N GLN A 256 -5.23 29.59 -1.89
CA GLN A 256 -4.81 30.21 -3.14
C GLN A 256 -6.03 30.48 -4.02
N ALA A 257 -6.06 31.66 -4.64
CA ALA A 257 -7.06 31.97 -5.62
C ALA A 257 -6.79 31.21 -6.93
N GLU A 258 -7.83 30.72 -7.54
CA GLU A 258 -7.82 30.08 -8.87
C GLU A 258 -8.58 30.99 -9.84
N PHE A 259 -8.27 30.88 -11.12
CA PHE A 259 -9.13 31.48 -12.14
C PHE A 259 -10.37 30.61 -12.33
N THR A 260 -11.53 31.24 -12.53
CA THR A 260 -12.75 30.47 -12.86
C THR A 260 -12.47 29.55 -14.05
N PRO A 261 -12.74 28.25 -13.95
CA PRO A 261 -12.60 27.35 -15.09
C PRO A 261 -13.71 27.67 -16.10
N LYS A 262 -13.44 28.59 -17.00
CA LYS A 262 -14.33 28.91 -18.15
C LYS A 262 -13.53 28.71 -19.42
N ASP A 263 -14.13 28.02 -20.39
CA ASP A 263 -13.77 28.13 -21.80
C ASP A 263 -14.12 29.56 -22.25
N ILE A 264 -13.11 30.45 -22.22
CA ILE A 264 -13.31 31.88 -22.53
C ILE A 264 -13.45 32.04 -24.03
N GLN A 265 -14.64 32.44 -24.47
CA GLN A 265 -14.90 32.78 -25.86
C GLN A 265 -14.98 34.27 -26.16
N THR A 266 -14.88 35.17 -25.16
CA THR A 266 -14.98 36.62 -25.43
C THR A 266 -13.98 37.45 -24.61
N ARG A 267 -13.54 38.57 -25.22
CA ARG A 267 -12.43 39.44 -24.77
C ARG A 267 -12.75 40.31 -23.52
N ASP A 268 -13.98 40.33 -23.04
CA ASP A 268 -14.44 41.30 -22.04
C ASP A 268 -14.80 40.68 -20.65
N GLU A 269 -14.81 39.36 -20.50
CA GLU A 269 -14.97 38.78 -19.17
C GLU A 269 -13.57 38.64 -18.51
N ARG A 270 -13.22 39.59 -17.64
CA ARG A 270 -12.11 39.46 -16.71
C ARG A 270 -12.37 38.20 -15.87
N ALA A 271 -11.47 37.22 -15.94
CA ALA A 271 -11.50 36.08 -15.06
C ALA A 271 -11.51 36.56 -13.59
N GLU A 272 -12.63 36.40 -12.91
CA GLU A 272 -12.71 36.71 -11.48
C GLU A 272 -11.90 35.68 -10.71
N LEU A 273 -11.10 36.17 -9.75
CA LEU A 273 -10.37 35.31 -8.81
C LEU A 273 -11.39 34.67 -7.87
N VAL A 274 -11.40 33.36 -7.84
CA VAL A 274 -12.27 32.55 -6.97
C VAL A 274 -11.43 31.61 -6.09
N TYR A 275 -12.01 31.18 -5.00
CA TYR A 275 -11.43 30.23 -4.11
C TYR A 275 -12.20 28.91 -4.15
N ALA A 276 -11.50 27.81 -4.34
CA ALA A 276 -12.11 26.50 -4.27
C ALA A 276 -12.42 26.10 -2.83
N VAL A 277 -13.64 25.62 -2.61
CA VAL A 277 -14.12 25.13 -1.32
C VAL A 277 -14.65 23.71 -1.53
N LYS A 278 -14.24 22.78 -0.65
CA LYS A 278 -14.82 21.43 -0.65
C LYS A 278 -15.90 21.34 0.42
N VAL A 279 -17.09 20.97 -0.03
CA VAL A 279 -18.27 20.75 0.82
C VAL A 279 -18.56 19.25 0.79
N ALA A 280 -18.29 18.52 1.88
CA ALA A 280 -18.58 17.10 1.99
C ALA A 280 -20.08 16.87 2.03
N VAL A 281 -20.55 15.90 1.26
CA VAL A 281 -21.95 15.53 1.14
C VAL A 281 -22.08 14.02 1.16
N PRO A 282 -22.88 13.43 2.09
CA PRO A 282 -23.17 12.01 2.06
C PRO A 282 -23.97 11.66 0.80
N ASN A 283 -23.55 10.63 0.09
CA ASN A 283 -24.17 10.20 -1.15
C ASN A 283 -25.08 8.99 -0.91
N ASP A 284 -26.33 9.11 -1.29
CA ASP A 284 -27.31 8.01 -1.26
C ASP A 284 -27.35 7.18 -2.56
N GLY A 285 -26.38 7.40 -3.46
CA GLY A 285 -26.28 6.76 -4.77
C GLY A 285 -26.85 7.61 -5.92
N SER A 286 -27.46 8.76 -5.63
CA SER A 286 -27.99 9.67 -6.66
C SER A 286 -26.92 10.63 -7.18
N LEU A 287 -25.94 10.99 -6.35
CA LEU A 287 -24.89 11.93 -6.72
C LEU A 287 -23.85 11.23 -7.59
N ARG A 288 -23.58 11.80 -8.77
CA ARG A 288 -22.61 11.28 -9.74
C ARG A 288 -21.39 12.18 -9.81
N LEU A 289 -20.20 11.57 -9.95
CA LEU A 289 -18.97 12.34 -10.18
C LEU A 289 -19.07 13.15 -11.46
N GLY A 290 -18.61 14.40 -11.41
CA GLY A 290 -18.70 15.34 -12.52
C GLY A 290 -20.06 16.04 -12.67
N MET A 291 -21.10 15.67 -11.91
CA MET A 291 -22.38 16.36 -11.89
C MET A 291 -22.18 17.75 -11.30
N TYR A 292 -22.81 18.75 -11.92
CA TYR A 292 -22.84 20.11 -11.36
C TYR A 292 -23.72 20.14 -10.10
N ALA A 293 -23.36 20.99 -9.18
CA ALA A 293 -24.16 21.26 -7.98
C ALA A 293 -24.04 22.73 -7.58
N TYR A 294 -25.14 23.25 -7.09
CA TYR A 294 -25.24 24.59 -6.51
C TYR A 294 -25.11 24.48 -4.99
N VAL A 295 -24.43 25.44 -4.40
CA VAL A 295 -24.20 25.47 -2.96
C VAL A 295 -24.72 26.74 -2.40
N ARG A 296 -25.49 26.66 -1.29
CA ARG A 296 -26.10 27.79 -0.59
C ARG A 296 -25.90 27.65 0.92
N LYS A 297 -25.63 28.78 1.58
CA LYS A 297 -25.53 28.85 3.06
C LYS A 297 -26.90 28.96 3.71
#